data_23fa9fd2309c9d30a4d7cf7de4bd5f91
#
_entry.id   23fa9fd2309c9d30a4d7cf7de4bd5f91
#
_cell.length_a   1.000
_cell.length_b   1.000
_cell.length_c   1.000
_cell.angle_alpha   90.00
_cell.angle_beta   90.00
_cell.angle_gamma   90.00
#
_symmetry.space_group_name_H-M   'P 1'
#
loop_
_entity.id
_entity.type
_entity.pdbx_description
1 polymer ?
#
loop_
_entity_poly.entity_id
_entity_poly.type
_entity_poly.pdbx_seq_one_letter_code
_entity_poly.pdbx_strand_id
1 'polypeptide(L)'
;MSDATGAVFVDLDRTLIGSASGPVVQAAMVAEGVLSAGRKLPGERFVYGFYNSFGETIPFMGLARAAARLMKGRSADAVRAAGQASVEDLIDLVQPWAIACLAAHRAEGRLLVLATTSPHDLVDPLARALGFDDVIATRYQEIDGRYTGRLAGKFIWGLGKRDAVREWAAERGIDLAECHAYSDSFFDVPMLSAVGHAHPLHADPRLTAVAMARRWPLEHWDRPPGVPSVVGLEPFQMLRPFFRPESFPYARFTVNGIEHVPAAGPV
;
A
#
# COMPACT_ATOMS: atom_id res chain seq x y z
N MET A 1 15.40 24.66 -8.24
CA MET A 1 15.02 23.57 -9.16
C MET A 1 15.69 22.33 -8.61
N SER A 2 14.96 21.28 -8.38
CA SER A 2 15.52 20.01 -7.86
C SER A 2 16.34 19.37 -8.97
N ASP A 3 17.62 19.01 -8.67
CA ASP A 3 18.46 18.20 -9.59
C ASP A 3 18.02 16.74 -9.65
N ALA A 4 16.78 16.43 -9.23
CA ALA A 4 16.26 15.09 -9.22
C ALA A 4 16.08 14.55 -10.65
N THR A 5 16.58 13.35 -10.90
CA THR A 5 16.52 12.68 -12.21
C THR A 5 15.14 12.11 -12.52
N GLY A 6 14.18 12.20 -11.59
CA GLY A 6 12.82 11.67 -11.68
C GLY A 6 12.22 11.43 -10.31
N ALA A 7 11.11 10.70 -10.26
CA ALA A 7 10.46 10.31 -9.02
C ALA A 7 9.96 8.85 -9.06
N VAL A 8 9.73 8.30 -7.89
CA VAL A 8 9.15 6.97 -7.70
C VAL A 8 7.87 7.11 -6.90
N PHE A 9 6.74 6.80 -7.50
CA PHE A 9 5.44 6.80 -6.85
C PHE A 9 5.12 5.39 -6.37
N VAL A 10 4.90 5.25 -5.07
CA VAL A 10 4.66 3.93 -4.45
C VAL A 10 3.29 3.94 -3.77
N ASP A 11 2.45 2.99 -4.12
CA ASP A 11 1.23 2.75 -3.37
C ASP A 11 1.53 2.09 -2.01
N LEU A 12 0.59 2.20 -1.06
CA LEU A 12 0.79 1.73 0.31
C LEU A 12 0.31 0.30 0.51
N ASP A 13 -1.03 0.14 0.46
CA ASP A 13 -1.70 -1.08 0.87
C ASP A 13 -1.44 -2.22 -0.13
N ARG A 14 -0.92 -3.37 0.36
CA ARG A 14 -0.55 -4.53 -0.46
C ARG A 14 0.59 -4.28 -1.48
N THR A 15 1.13 -3.07 -1.47
CA THR A 15 2.28 -2.66 -2.29
C THR A 15 3.51 -2.45 -1.42
N LEU A 16 3.63 -1.31 -0.74
CA LEU A 16 4.73 -1.03 0.19
C LEU A 16 4.65 -1.93 1.43
N ILE A 17 3.45 -2.11 1.97
CA ILE A 17 3.16 -3.04 3.06
C ILE A 17 2.43 -4.28 2.55
N GLY A 18 2.66 -5.44 3.17
CA GLY A 18 2.13 -6.74 2.73
C GLY A 18 0.63 -6.96 2.98
N SER A 19 -0.05 -6.02 3.63
CA SER A 19 -1.47 -6.10 3.98
C SER A 19 -2.15 -4.73 3.91
N ALA A 20 -3.40 -4.63 4.38
CA ALA A 20 -4.09 -3.35 4.52
C ALA A 20 -3.60 -2.59 5.76
N SER A 21 -3.35 -1.27 5.64
CA SER A 21 -3.04 -0.36 6.75
C SER A 21 -4.25 -0.11 7.67
N GLY A 22 -5.46 -0.25 7.13
CA GLY A 22 -6.71 0.09 7.80
C GLY A 22 -6.87 -0.46 9.22
N PRO A 23 -6.65 -1.77 9.49
CA PRO A 23 -6.76 -2.33 10.84
C PRO A 23 -5.82 -1.70 11.85
N VAL A 24 -4.57 -1.43 11.47
CA VAL A 24 -3.54 -0.84 12.34
C VAL A 24 -3.91 0.61 12.68
N VAL A 25 -4.18 1.44 11.68
CA VAL A 25 -4.55 2.85 11.91
C VAL A 25 -5.88 2.97 12.66
N GLN A 26 -6.82 2.05 12.47
CA GLN A 26 -8.07 2.03 13.22
C GLN A 26 -7.83 1.71 14.69
N ALA A 27 -6.96 0.74 15.01
CA ALA A 27 -6.59 0.44 16.39
C ALA A 27 -5.95 1.64 17.08
N ALA A 28 -5.04 2.34 16.39
CA ALA A 28 -4.43 3.57 16.89
C ALA A 28 -5.45 4.69 17.09
N MET A 29 -6.40 4.88 16.16
CA MET A 29 -7.48 5.87 16.31
C MET A 29 -8.41 5.55 17.49
N VAL A 30 -8.61 4.29 17.84
CA VAL A 30 -9.35 3.90 19.04
C VAL A 30 -8.54 4.21 20.30
N ALA A 31 -7.25 3.90 20.32
CA ALA A 31 -6.37 4.17 21.44
C ALA A 31 -6.27 5.68 21.74
N GLU A 32 -6.18 6.51 20.70
CA GLU A 32 -6.15 7.99 20.80
C GLU A 32 -7.55 8.64 20.99
N GLY A 33 -8.60 7.82 21.20
CA GLY A 33 -9.95 8.32 21.49
C GLY A 33 -10.65 8.99 20.28
N VAL A 34 -10.10 8.90 19.09
CA VAL A 34 -10.72 9.40 17.85
C VAL A 34 -11.96 8.59 17.52
N LEU A 35 -11.87 7.27 17.69
CA LEU A 35 -12.98 6.33 17.49
C LEU A 35 -13.38 5.67 18.83
N SER A 36 -14.66 5.33 18.97
CA SER A 36 -15.16 4.66 20.18
C SER A 36 -14.84 3.17 20.13
N ALA A 37 -14.30 2.62 21.20
CA ALA A 37 -13.88 1.22 21.35
C ALA A 37 -15.01 0.16 21.19
N GLY A 38 -16.27 0.55 21.09
CA GLY A 38 -17.42 -0.39 21.12
C GLY A 38 -18.11 -0.62 19.79
N ARG A 39 -17.75 0.08 18.72
CA ARG A 39 -18.48 0.02 17.46
C ARG A 39 -17.69 -0.73 16.38
N LYS A 40 -17.48 -2.04 16.61
CA LYS A 40 -17.07 -2.92 15.50
C LYS A 40 -18.20 -2.95 14.49
N LEU A 41 -17.91 -2.57 13.24
CA LEU A 41 -18.89 -2.71 12.18
C LEU A 41 -19.21 -4.22 12.02
N PRO A 42 -20.50 -4.62 11.98
CA PRO A 42 -20.83 -6.01 11.69
C PRO A 42 -20.16 -6.43 10.38
N GLY A 43 -19.38 -7.52 10.43
CA GLY A 43 -18.67 -8.01 9.24
C GLY A 43 -17.30 -7.35 8.94
N GLU A 44 -16.77 -6.52 9.81
CA GLU A 44 -15.46 -5.82 9.63
C GLU A 44 -14.33 -6.81 9.26
N ARG A 45 -14.20 -7.94 9.97
CA ARG A 45 -13.22 -8.99 9.64
C ARG A 45 -13.44 -9.59 8.25
N PHE A 46 -14.70 -9.68 7.81
CA PHE A 46 -15.03 -10.17 6.48
C PHE A 46 -14.69 -9.13 5.41
N VAL A 47 -14.95 -7.84 5.67
CA VAL A 47 -14.64 -6.73 4.76
C VAL A 47 -13.13 -6.63 4.54
N TYR A 48 -12.32 -6.66 5.60
CA TYR A 48 -10.86 -6.64 5.48
C TYR A 48 -10.29 -7.94 4.90
N GLY A 49 -10.87 -9.10 5.26
CA GLY A 49 -10.50 -10.37 4.66
C GLY A 49 -10.78 -10.39 3.15
N PHE A 50 -11.91 -9.85 2.73
CA PHE A 50 -12.27 -9.70 1.32
C PHE A 50 -11.33 -8.72 0.60
N TYR A 51 -11.04 -7.56 1.22
CA TYR A 51 -10.08 -6.58 0.68
C TYR A 51 -8.69 -7.20 0.52
N ASN A 52 -8.19 -7.93 1.51
CA ASN A 52 -6.90 -8.59 1.43
C ASN A 52 -6.83 -9.68 0.36
N SER A 53 -7.98 -10.31 0.04
CA SER A 53 -8.04 -11.40 -0.95
C SER A 53 -8.29 -10.91 -2.38
N PHE A 54 -9.11 -9.88 -2.55
CA PHE A 54 -9.58 -9.41 -3.86
C PHE A 54 -9.13 -7.99 -4.21
N GLY A 55 -8.50 -7.28 -3.27
CA GLY A 55 -8.05 -5.91 -3.47
C GLY A 55 -9.20 -4.89 -3.47
N GLU A 56 -8.92 -3.76 -4.08
CA GLU A 56 -9.87 -2.65 -4.18
C GLU A 56 -11.11 -3.02 -5.00
N THR A 57 -12.27 -2.56 -4.50
CA THR A 57 -13.54 -2.66 -5.22
C THR A 57 -14.29 -1.33 -5.18
N ILE A 58 -15.10 -1.04 -6.21
CA ILE A 58 -15.86 0.22 -6.29
C ILE A 58 -16.73 0.46 -5.04
N PRO A 59 -17.50 -0.51 -4.51
CA PRO A 59 -18.27 -0.32 -3.28
C PRO A 59 -17.40 0.01 -2.07
N PHE A 60 -16.26 -0.67 -1.90
CA PHE A 60 -15.33 -0.41 -0.81
C PHE A 60 -14.74 1.01 -0.91
N MET A 61 -14.35 1.45 -2.09
CA MET A 61 -13.80 2.77 -2.31
C MET A 61 -14.86 3.88 -2.15
N GLY A 62 -16.12 3.60 -2.47
CA GLY A 62 -17.25 4.46 -2.11
C GLY A 62 -17.39 4.65 -0.60
N LEU A 63 -17.21 3.57 0.18
CA LEU A 63 -17.20 3.63 1.64
C LEU A 63 -15.97 4.38 2.17
N ALA A 64 -14.78 4.13 1.62
CA ALA A 64 -13.55 4.86 1.98
C ALA A 64 -13.70 6.37 1.75
N ARG A 65 -14.28 6.77 0.62
CA ARG A 65 -14.61 8.18 0.35
C ARG A 65 -15.64 8.76 1.34
N ALA A 66 -16.62 7.95 1.75
CA ALA A 66 -17.62 8.35 2.72
C ALA A 66 -17.07 8.43 4.15
N ALA A 67 -15.94 7.78 4.45
CA ALA A 67 -15.30 7.81 5.77
C ALA A 67 -14.92 9.24 6.21
N ALA A 68 -14.62 10.14 5.27
CA ALA A 68 -14.43 11.56 5.57
C ALA A 68 -15.61 12.16 6.36
N ARG A 69 -16.85 11.75 6.05
CA ARG A 69 -18.05 12.23 6.76
C ARG A 69 -18.08 11.75 8.21
N LEU A 70 -17.56 10.56 8.49
CA LEU A 70 -17.48 10.00 9.85
C LEU A 70 -16.46 10.75 10.72
N MET A 71 -15.51 11.41 10.09
CA MET A 71 -14.49 12.22 10.77
C MET A 71 -14.99 13.60 11.17
N LYS A 72 -16.21 14.02 10.75
CA LYS A 72 -16.77 15.35 11.08
C LYS A 72 -16.71 15.64 12.58
N GLY A 73 -16.12 16.79 12.94
CA GLY A 73 -15.98 17.27 14.31
C GLY A 73 -14.86 16.59 15.12
N ARG A 74 -14.17 15.59 14.58
CA ARG A 74 -13.01 14.96 15.22
C ARG A 74 -11.81 15.90 15.20
N SER A 75 -10.98 15.84 16.25
CA SER A 75 -9.74 16.60 16.32
C SER A 75 -8.75 16.10 15.26
N ALA A 76 -8.21 16.99 14.46
CA ALA A 76 -7.16 16.68 13.50
C ALA A 76 -5.86 16.28 14.20
N ASP A 77 -5.53 16.93 15.34
CA ASP A 77 -4.34 16.59 16.13
C ASP A 77 -4.43 15.18 16.72
N ALA A 78 -5.60 14.75 17.19
CA ALA A 78 -5.78 13.39 17.67
C ALA A 78 -5.62 12.35 16.56
N VAL A 79 -6.04 12.67 15.33
CA VAL A 79 -5.81 11.79 14.16
C VAL A 79 -4.34 11.75 13.79
N ARG A 80 -3.64 12.89 13.79
CA ARG A 80 -2.19 12.94 13.59
C ARG A 80 -1.42 12.15 14.65
N ALA A 81 -1.86 12.23 15.92
CA ALA A 81 -1.31 11.41 17.01
C ALA A 81 -1.53 9.91 16.77
N ALA A 82 -2.72 9.51 16.31
CA ALA A 82 -2.99 8.12 15.93
C ALA A 82 -2.11 7.65 14.76
N GLY A 83 -1.88 8.51 13.75
CA GLY A 83 -0.93 8.24 12.68
C GLY A 83 0.48 8.01 13.21
N GLN A 84 0.95 8.87 14.13
CA GLN A 84 2.27 8.71 14.75
C GLN A 84 2.37 7.43 15.58
N ALA A 85 1.34 7.10 16.36
CA ALA A 85 1.30 5.90 17.18
C ALA A 85 1.28 4.59 16.36
N SER A 86 0.81 4.64 15.11
CA SER A 86 0.72 3.46 14.23
C SER A 86 2.01 3.15 13.46
N VAL A 87 3.05 4.00 13.56
CA VAL A 87 4.26 3.90 12.72
C VAL A 87 4.97 2.58 12.89
N GLU A 88 5.26 2.15 14.13
CA GLU A 88 5.99 0.91 14.40
C GLU A 88 5.25 -0.31 13.86
N ASP A 89 3.96 -0.43 14.16
CA ASP A 89 3.12 -1.53 13.68
C ASP A 89 3.01 -1.55 12.14
N LEU A 90 3.04 -0.38 11.47
CA LEU A 90 3.02 -0.30 10.01
C LEU A 90 4.38 -0.63 9.40
N ILE A 91 5.50 -0.28 10.06
CA ILE A 91 6.85 -0.66 9.64
C ILE A 91 7.02 -2.17 9.64
N ASP A 92 6.47 -2.86 10.63
CA ASP A 92 6.50 -4.33 10.72
C ASP A 92 5.78 -5.02 9.55
N LEU A 93 4.90 -4.31 8.86
CA LEU A 93 4.19 -4.80 7.68
C LEU A 93 4.91 -4.49 6.36
N VAL A 94 6.01 -3.71 6.37
CA VAL A 94 6.73 -3.33 5.16
C VAL A 94 7.31 -4.58 4.49
N GLN A 95 7.15 -4.65 3.16
CA GLN A 95 7.66 -5.77 2.39
C GLN A 95 9.19 -5.91 2.53
N PRO A 96 9.73 -7.12 2.70
CA PRO A 96 11.15 -7.34 3.02
C PRO A 96 12.13 -6.66 2.05
N TRP A 97 11.79 -6.61 0.76
CA TRP A 97 12.68 -6.08 -0.29
C TRP A 97 12.32 -4.65 -0.70
N ALA A 98 11.26 -4.05 -0.16
CA ALA A 98 10.84 -2.68 -0.46
C ALA A 98 11.95 -1.67 -0.17
N ILE A 99 12.54 -1.73 1.03
CA ILE A 99 13.55 -0.76 1.48
C ILE A 99 14.79 -0.79 0.59
N ALA A 100 15.24 -1.98 0.18
CA ALA A 100 16.40 -2.10 -0.71
C ALA A 100 16.11 -1.51 -2.10
N CYS A 101 14.91 -1.74 -2.64
CA CYS A 101 14.48 -1.18 -3.91
C CYS A 101 14.38 0.36 -3.84
N LEU A 102 13.76 0.90 -2.79
CA LEU A 102 13.64 2.35 -2.59
C LEU A 102 15.00 3.02 -2.41
N ALA A 103 15.92 2.37 -1.67
CA ALA A 103 17.28 2.86 -1.51
C ALA A 103 18.05 2.91 -2.84
N ALA A 104 17.86 1.93 -3.72
CA ALA A 104 18.45 1.93 -5.06
C ALA A 104 17.95 3.12 -5.90
N HIS A 105 16.63 3.40 -5.90
CA HIS A 105 16.07 4.56 -6.58
C HIS A 105 16.64 5.88 -6.04
N ARG A 106 16.78 5.99 -4.72
CA ARG A 106 17.35 7.17 -4.09
C ARG A 106 18.82 7.35 -4.48
N ALA A 107 19.61 6.28 -4.56
CA ALA A 107 21.00 6.32 -5.01
C ALA A 107 21.13 6.82 -6.45
N GLU A 108 20.10 6.64 -7.28
CA GLU A 108 20.01 7.16 -8.64
C GLU A 108 19.46 8.60 -8.71
N GLY A 109 19.24 9.25 -7.57
CA GLY A 109 18.80 10.65 -7.49
C GLY A 109 17.30 10.87 -7.69
N ARG A 110 16.46 9.82 -7.56
CA ARG A 110 15.01 9.95 -7.67
C ARG A 110 14.37 10.31 -6.33
N LEU A 111 13.32 11.13 -6.39
CA LEU A 111 12.48 11.42 -5.23
C LEU A 111 11.53 10.25 -4.96
N LEU A 112 11.36 9.92 -3.70
CA LEU A 112 10.42 8.88 -3.25
C LEU A 112 9.11 9.54 -2.81
N VAL A 113 8.00 9.15 -3.41
CA VAL A 113 6.67 9.71 -3.16
C VAL A 113 5.68 8.60 -2.83
N LEU A 114 5.12 8.64 -1.63
CA LEU A 114 4.04 7.74 -1.27
C LEU A 114 2.75 8.22 -1.92
N ALA A 115 2.09 7.39 -2.75
CA ALA A 115 0.87 7.74 -3.48
C ALA A 115 -0.28 6.79 -3.09
N THR A 116 -1.12 7.19 -2.13
CA THR A 116 -2.12 6.30 -1.51
C THR A 116 -3.50 6.92 -1.41
N THR A 117 -4.53 6.07 -1.38
CA THR A 117 -5.91 6.46 -1.10
C THR A 117 -6.13 6.79 0.38
N SER A 118 -5.31 6.26 1.26
CA SER A 118 -5.39 6.42 2.72
C SER A 118 -5.34 7.90 3.14
N PRO A 119 -5.93 8.27 4.31
CA PRO A 119 -5.90 9.64 4.78
C PRO A 119 -4.48 10.12 5.09
N HIS A 120 -4.11 11.31 4.58
CA HIS A 120 -2.79 11.90 4.70
C HIS A 120 -2.28 11.91 6.15
N ASP A 121 -3.08 12.41 7.08
CA ASP A 121 -2.66 12.59 8.48
C ASP A 121 -2.38 11.26 9.21
N LEU A 122 -2.84 10.14 8.66
CA LEU A 122 -2.58 8.80 9.20
C LEU A 122 -1.33 8.15 8.62
N VAL A 123 -0.91 8.51 7.40
CA VAL A 123 0.18 7.82 6.68
C VAL A 123 1.44 8.66 6.51
N ASP A 124 1.34 9.99 6.65
CA ASP A 124 2.48 10.90 6.57
C ASP A 124 3.59 10.59 7.60
N PRO A 125 3.28 10.22 8.88
CA PRO A 125 4.32 9.80 9.83
C PRO A 125 5.09 8.55 9.38
N LEU A 126 4.40 7.55 8.80
CA LEU A 126 5.05 6.38 8.23
C LEU A 126 5.96 6.74 7.05
N ALA A 127 5.45 7.58 6.13
CA ALA A 127 6.23 8.01 4.97
C ALA A 127 7.53 8.71 5.39
N ARG A 128 7.47 9.60 6.38
CA ARG A 128 8.64 10.27 6.95
C ARG A 128 9.60 9.28 7.60
N ALA A 129 9.11 8.32 8.39
CA ALA A 129 9.92 7.31 9.04
C ALA A 129 10.68 6.44 8.04
N LEU A 130 10.06 6.13 6.88
CA LEU A 130 10.68 5.39 5.78
C LEU A 130 11.49 6.27 4.82
N GLY A 131 11.56 7.58 5.10
CA GLY A 131 12.35 8.53 4.36
C GLY A 131 11.75 8.95 3.02
N PHE A 132 10.45 8.86 2.79
CA PHE A 132 9.82 9.43 1.60
C PHE A 132 9.97 10.96 1.59
N ASP A 133 10.16 11.52 0.40
CA ASP A 133 10.35 12.95 0.19
C ASP A 133 9.02 13.71 0.17
N ASP A 134 7.91 13.02 -0.22
CA ASP A 134 6.57 13.61 -0.24
C ASP A 134 5.47 12.55 -0.17
N VAL A 135 4.22 13.00 0.08
CA VAL A 135 3.03 12.16 0.23
C VAL A 135 1.85 12.71 -0.57
N ILE A 136 1.43 11.95 -1.58
CA ILE A 136 0.18 12.15 -2.33
C ILE A 136 -0.88 11.25 -1.71
N ALA A 137 -1.71 11.80 -0.83
CA ALA A 137 -2.72 11.06 -0.07
C ALA A 137 -4.03 11.83 0.02
N THR A 138 -5.12 11.14 0.35
CA THR A 138 -6.42 11.79 0.51
C THR A 138 -6.40 12.74 1.71
N ARG A 139 -6.68 14.01 1.50
CA ARG A 139 -6.71 15.02 2.55
C ARG A 139 -8.14 15.31 3.00
N TYR A 140 -8.34 15.38 4.29
CA TYR A 140 -9.60 15.82 4.89
C TYR A 140 -9.55 17.33 5.13
N GLN A 141 -10.68 18.02 4.88
CA GLN A 141 -10.78 19.45 5.14
C GLN A 141 -10.85 19.72 6.64
N GLU A 142 -9.92 20.53 7.11
CA GLU A 142 -9.80 20.98 8.50
C GLU A 142 -10.17 22.46 8.62
N ILE A 143 -10.92 22.82 9.68
CA ILE A 143 -11.20 24.18 10.12
C ILE A 143 -11.11 24.18 11.64
N ASP A 144 -10.36 25.13 12.19
CA ASP A 144 -10.17 25.31 13.65
C ASP A 144 -9.74 24.00 14.37
N GLY A 145 -8.82 23.24 13.78
CA GLY A 145 -8.29 22.00 14.35
C GLY A 145 -9.26 20.81 14.30
N ARG A 146 -10.38 20.93 13.56
CA ARG A 146 -11.38 19.87 13.43
C ARG A 146 -11.72 19.57 11.98
N TYR A 147 -11.93 18.30 11.68
CA TYR A 147 -12.39 17.90 10.35
C TYR A 147 -13.85 18.31 10.11
N THR A 148 -14.11 18.85 8.92
CA THR A 148 -15.45 19.27 8.49
C THR A 148 -16.32 18.10 8.01
N GLY A 149 -15.72 16.95 7.76
CA GLY A 149 -16.36 15.80 7.11
C GLY A 149 -16.33 15.86 5.59
N ARG A 150 -15.55 16.76 5.00
CA ARG A 150 -15.34 16.91 3.55
C ARG A 150 -13.90 16.61 3.19
N LEU A 151 -13.65 16.36 1.92
CA LEU A 151 -12.30 16.26 1.38
C LEU A 151 -11.74 17.66 1.11
N ALA A 152 -10.46 17.85 1.36
CA ALA A 152 -9.69 19.01 0.93
C ALA A 152 -9.03 18.69 -0.42
N GLY A 153 -9.81 18.74 -1.49
CA GLY A 153 -9.32 18.44 -2.83
C GLY A 153 -9.77 17.08 -3.36
N LYS A 154 -8.90 16.41 -4.12
CA LYS A 154 -9.20 15.17 -4.83
C LYS A 154 -9.24 13.97 -3.89
N PHE A 155 -10.09 13.00 -4.21
CA PHE A 155 -9.99 11.66 -3.67
C PHE A 155 -8.90 10.90 -4.44
N ILE A 156 -7.84 10.51 -3.75
CA ILE A 156 -6.63 9.92 -4.35
C ILE A 156 -6.86 8.44 -4.67
N TRP A 157 -7.66 8.21 -5.72
CA TRP A 157 -7.99 6.89 -6.22
C TRP A 157 -8.23 6.92 -7.74
N GLY A 158 -7.78 5.89 -8.46
CA GLY A 158 -7.97 5.76 -9.89
C GLY A 158 -7.47 6.98 -10.67
N LEU A 159 -8.37 7.63 -11.42
CA LEU A 159 -8.05 8.86 -12.15
C LEU A 159 -7.62 10.00 -11.23
N GLY A 160 -8.18 10.09 -10.01
CA GLY A 160 -7.81 11.11 -9.04
C GLY A 160 -6.35 10.96 -8.57
N LYS A 161 -5.87 9.72 -8.39
CA LYS A 161 -4.46 9.43 -8.06
C LYS A 161 -3.54 9.82 -9.23
N ARG A 162 -3.88 9.41 -10.46
CA ARG A 162 -3.14 9.83 -11.67
C ARG A 162 -3.02 11.34 -11.79
N ASP A 163 -4.13 12.06 -11.62
CA ASP A 163 -4.16 13.51 -11.81
C ASP A 163 -3.35 14.23 -10.72
N ALA A 164 -3.37 13.71 -9.48
CA ALA A 164 -2.53 14.22 -8.40
C ALA A 164 -1.04 13.97 -8.67
N VAL A 165 -0.64 12.81 -9.19
CA VAL A 165 0.73 12.50 -9.60
C VAL A 165 1.19 13.46 -10.71
N ARG A 166 0.34 13.71 -11.71
CA ARG A 166 0.65 14.64 -12.81
C ARG A 166 0.84 16.07 -12.32
N GLU A 167 -0.04 16.54 -11.45
CA GLU A 167 0.06 17.88 -10.85
C GLU A 167 1.34 18.01 -10.01
N TRP A 168 1.61 17.02 -9.15
CA TRP A 168 2.82 16.98 -8.33
C TRP A 168 4.09 17.06 -9.18
N ALA A 169 4.18 16.30 -10.26
CA ALA A 169 5.32 16.28 -11.17
C ALA A 169 5.45 17.62 -11.93
N ALA A 170 4.34 18.17 -12.44
CA ALA A 170 4.30 19.43 -13.16
C ALA A 170 4.76 20.62 -12.30
N GLU A 171 4.32 20.68 -11.03
CA GLU A 171 4.73 21.71 -10.06
C GLU A 171 6.25 21.72 -9.80
N ARG A 172 6.90 20.55 -9.96
CA ARG A 172 8.35 20.35 -9.70
C ARG A 172 9.19 20.33 -10.98
N GLY A 173 8.56 20.42 -12.15
CA GLY A 173 9.24 20.32 -13.45
C GLY A 173 9.84 18.94 -13.71
N ILE A 174 9.28 17.88 -13.11
CA ILE A 174 9.73 16.49 -13.26
C ILE A 174 9.04 15.86 -14.48
N ASP A 175 9.82 15.24 -15.36
CA ASP A 175 9.29 14.48 -16.48
C ASP A 175 8.78 13.12 -16.03
N LEU A 176 7.50 12.86 -16.23
CA LEU A 176 6.89 11.57 -15.91
C LEU A 176 7.44 10.42 -16.76
N ALA A 177 8.05 10.68 -17.90
CA ALA A 177 8.71 9.66 -18.71
C ALA A 177 9.92 9.02 -17.98
N GLU A 178 10.57 9.77 -17.08
CA GLU A 178 11.69 9.33 -16.26
C GLU A 178 11.27 8.80 -14.88
N CYS A 179 9.94 8.76 -14.62
CA CYS A 179 9.39 8.34 -13.33
C CYS A 179 9.00 6.87 -13.32
N HIS A 180 9.03 6.30 -12.11
CA HIS A 180 8.61 4.95 -11.80
C HIS A 180 7.31 4.98 -10.97
N ALA A 181 6.47 3.95 -11.10
CA ALA A 181 5.30 3.77 -10.24
C ALA A 181 5.09 2.30 -9.90
N TYR A 182 4.87 2.02 -8.61
CA TYR A 182 4.63 0.69 -8.05
C TYR A 182 3.21 0.60 -7.48
N SER A 183 2.45 -0.42 -7.86
CA SER A 183 1.11 -0.72 -7.32
C SER A 183 0.69 -2.15 -7.59
N ASP A 184 -0.17 -2.71 -6.70
CA ASP A 184 -0.81 -4.01 -6.84
C ASP A 184 -2.20 -3.95 -7.49
N SER A 185 -2.80 -2.76 -7.56
CA SER A 185 -4.21 -2.55 -7.86
C SER A 185 -4.48 -2.25 -9.33
N PHE A 186 -5.49 -2.93 -9.91
CA PHE A 186 -6.04 -2.57 -11.22
C PHE A 186 -6.50 -1.12 -11.31
N PHE A 187 -7.01 -0.56 -10.22
CA PHE A 187 -7.47 0.83 -10.21
C PHE A 187 -6.35 1.86 -10.32
N ASP A 188 -5.10 1.43 -10.14
CA ASP A 188 -3.91 2.27 -10.36
C ASP A 188 -3.34 2.17 -11.79
N VAL A 189 -3.98 1.43 -12.70
CA VAL A 189 -3.63 1.44 -14.13
C VAL A 189 -3.52 2.86 -14.69
N PRO A 190 -4.38 3.83 -14.34
CA PRO A 190 -4.21 5.21 -14.80
C PRO A 190 -2.91 5.86 -14.32
N MET A 191 -2.48 5.64 -13.07
CA MET A 191 -1.20 6.13 -12.52
C MET A 191 -0.02 5.42 -13.20
N LEU A 192 -0.04 4.08 -13.25
CA LEU A 192 0.99 3.27 -13.91
C LEU A 192 1.17 3.64 -15.38
N SER A 193 0.08 4.02 -16.07
CA SER A 193 0.14 4.45 -17.49
C SER A 193 0.62 5.89 -17.66
N ALA A 194 0.75 6.66 -16.59
CA ALA A 194 1.16 8.05 -16.66
C ALA A 194 2.67 8.24 -16.57
N VAL A 195 3.40 7.23 -16.11
CA VAL A 195 4.85 7.22 -15.93
C VAL A 195 5.55 6.41 -17.03
N GLY A 196 6.85 6.65 -17.21
CA GLY A 196 7.65 5.89 -18.18
C GLY A 196 7.93 4.45 -17.75
N HIS A 197 8.03 4.21 -16.43
CA HIS A 197 8.38 2.92 -15.87
C HIS A 197 7.29 2.42 -14.91
N ALA A 198 6.38 1.60 -15.43
CA ALA A 198 5.30 1.00 -14.65
C ALA A 198 5.75 -0.34 -14.07
N HIS A 199 5.57 -0.52 -12.78
CA HIS A 199 5.93 -1.72 -12.02
C HIS A 199 4.70 -2.28 -11.28
N PRO A 200 3.86 -3.09 -11.94
CA PRO A 200 2.84 -3.89 -11.27
C PRO A 200 3.49 -4.82 -10.25
N LEU A 201 3.24 -4.55 -8.96
CA LEU A 201 3.83 -5.25 -7.84
C LEU A 201 2.76 -6.08 -7.13
N HIS A 202 2.98 -7.38 -6.92
CA HIS A 202 1.95 -8.29 -6.35
C HIS A 202 0.58 -8.15 -7.02
N ALA A 203 0.57 -7.90 -8.33
CA ALA A 203 -0.57 -7.44 -9.11
C ALA A 203 -1.82 -8.32 -8.94
N ASP A 204 -2.97 -7.69 -8.74
CA ASP A 204 -4.24 -8.39 -8.77
C ASP A 204 -4.50 -9.02 -10.15
N PRO A 205 -5.39 -10.02 -10.31
CA PRO A 205 -5.59 -10.71 -11.59
C PRO A 205 -5.94 -9.79 -12.75
N ARG A 206 -6.63 -8.67 -12.49
CA ARG A 206 -7.02 -7.68 -13.51
C ARG A 206 -5.82 -6.85 -13.94
N LEU A 207 -5.01 -6.39 -12.98
CA LEU A 207 -3.76 -5.68 -13.26
C LEU A 207 -2.75 -6.60 -13.95
N THR A 208 -2.65 -7.88 -13.54
CA THR A 208 -1.82 -8.88 -14.19
C THR A 208 -2.17 -9.00 -15.69
N ALA A 209 -3.47 -9.09 -16.04
CA ALA A 209 -3.90 -9.15 -17.43
C ALA A 209 -3.51 -7.89 -18.23
N VAL A 210 -3.63 -6.70 -17.62
CA VAL A 210 -3.20 -5.44 -18.25
C VAL A 210 -1.67 -5.39 -18.40
N ALA A 211 -0.93 -5.80 -17.38
CA ALA A 211 0.54 -5.84 -17.41
C ALA A 211 1.06 -6.73 -18.53
N MET A 212 0.49 -7.93 -18.67
CA MET A 212 0.83 -8.85 -19.78
C MET A 212 0.54 -8.22 -21.14
N ALA A 213 -0.63 -7.62 -21.33
CA ALA A 213 -1.02 -6.95 -22.58
C ALA A 213 -0.11 -5.77 -22.93
N ARG A 214 0.37 -5.04 -21.92
CA ARG A 214 1.25 -3.87 -22.07
C ARG A 214 2.74 -4.18 -21.99
N ARG A 215 3.10 -5.45 -21.71
CA ARG A 215 4.49 -5.90 -21.49
C ARG A 215 5.16 -5.17 -20.32
N TRP A 216 4.38 -4.81 -19.28
CA TRP A 216 4.93 -4.32 -18.05
C TRP A 216 5.55 -5.47 -17.23
N PRO A 217 6.71 -5.28 -16.57
CA PRO A 217 7.30 -6.29 -15.72
C PRO A 217 6.41 -6.55 -14.50
N LEU A 218 6.16 -7.82 -14.18
CA LEU A 218 5.50 -8.20 -12.93
C LEU A 218 6.58 -8.37 -11.85
N GLU A 219 6.44 -7.65 -10.74
CA GLU A 219 7.45 -7.61 -9.69
C GLU A 219 6.91 -8.06 -8.33
N HIS A 220 7.82 -8.33 -7.43
CA HIS A 220 7.54 -8.80 -6.07
C HIS A 220 8.57 -8.25 -5.09
N TRP A 221 8.12 -7.81 -3.92
CA TRP A 221 8.97 -7.36 -2.82
C TRP A 221 8.90 -8.28 -1.59
N ASP A 222 8.13 -9.35 -1.64
CA ASP A 222 8.01 -10.38 -0.61
C ASP A 222 9.11 -11.46 -0.73
N ARG A 223 9.90 -11.44 -1.79
CA ARG A 223 10.92 -12.43 -2.11
C ARG A 223 12.17 -11.81 -2.75
N PRO A 224 13.34 -12.52 -2.73
CA PRO A 224 14.57 -12.05 -3.34
C PRO A 224 14.40 -11.77 -4.84
N PRO A 225 15.10 -10.76 -5.39
CA PRO A 225 15.17 -10.53 -6.82
C PRO A 225 15.70 -11.75 -7.57
N GLY A 226 15.13 -12.05 -8.74
CA GLY A 226 15.58 -13.15 -9.59
C GLY A 226 14.93 -14.50 -9.29
N VAL A 227 14.05 -14.62 -8.30
CA VAL A 227 13.26 -15.84 -8.09
C VAL A 227 12.29 -16.02 -9.27
N PRO A 228 12.34 -17.15 -10.00
CA PRO A 228 11.48 -17.36 -11.17
C PRO A 228 10.00 -17.38 -10.79
N SER A 229 9.17 -16.75 -11.60
CA SER A 229 7.72 -16.86 -11.49
C SER A 229 7.09 -17.21 -12.82
N VAL A 230 6.05 -18.04 -12.79
CA VAL A 230 5.21 -18.34 -13.93
C VAL A 230 3.87 -17.68 -13.72
N VAL A 231 3.52 -16.69 -14.58
CA VAL A 231 2.27 -15.90 -14.44
C VAL A 231 2.14 -15.24 -13.05
N GLY A 232 3.27 -14.73 -12.51
CA GLY A 232 3.29 -14.10 -11.17
C GLY A 232 3.26 -15.07 -9.99
N LEU A 233 3.17 -16.39 -10.25
CA LEU A 233 3.20 -17.42 -9.21
C LEU A 233 4.58 -18.13 -9.21
N GLU A 234 5.11 -18.37 -8.03
CA GLU A 234 6.29 -19.24 -7.90
C GLU A 234 5.91 -20.69 -8.21
N PRO A 235 6.83 -21.46 -8.82
CA PRO A 235 6.61 -22.89 -9.00
C PRO A 235 6.21 -23.61 -7.71
N PHE A 236 6.79 -23.19 -6.57
CA PHE A 236 6.46 -23.72 -5.26
C PHE A 236 5.03 -23.37 -4.82
N GLN A 237 4.55 -22.15 -5.08
CA GLN A 237 3.17 -21.74 -4.76
C GLN A 237 2.15 -22.54 -5.57
N MET A 238 2.45 -22.87 -6.82
CA MET A 238 1.63 -23.74 -7.65
C MET A 238 1.57 -25.18 -7.11
N LEU A 239 2.65 -25.64 -6.52
CA LEU A 239 2.75 -26.99 -5.94
C LEU A 239 2.27 -27.05 -4.47
N ARG A 240 2.25 -25.93 -3.76
CA ARG A 240 1.87 -25.85 -2.33
C ARG A 240 0.57 -26.56 -1.95
N PRO A 241 -0.52 -26.49 -2.76
CA PRO A 241 -1.74 -27.24 -2.44
C PRO A 241 -1.52 -28.74 -2.39
N PHE A 242 -0.57 -29.27 -3.18
CA PHE A 242 -0.25 -30.70 -3.24
C PHE A 242 0.68 -31.15 -2.11
N PHE A 243 1.36 -30.20 -1.45
CA PHE A 243 2.29 -30.50 -0.34
C PHE A 243 1.72 -30.13 1.04
N ARG A 244 0.43 -29.82 1.14
CA ARG A 244 -0.20 -29.62 2.45
C ARG A 244 -0.38 -30.98 3.15
N PRO A 245 -0.17 -31.05 4.48
CA PRO A 245 -0.41 -32.27 5.25
C PRO A 245 -1.80 -32.88 5.00
N GLU A 246 -2.81 -32.01 4.79
CA GLU A 246 -4.20 -32.42 4.51
C GLU A 246 -4.35 -33.12 3.15
N SER A 247 -3.42 -32.90 2.22
CA SER A 247 -3.40 -33.57 0.90
C SER A 247 -2.94 -35.03 1.00
N PHE A 248 -2.40 -35.43 2.15
CA PHE A 248 -1.88 -36.77 2.42
C PHE A 248 -2.57 -37.40 3.65
N PRO A 249 -3.86 -37.73 3.57
CA PRO A 249 -4.63 -38.19 4.74
C PRO A 249 -4.11 -39.49 5.36
N TYR A 250 -3.24 -40.20 4.64
CA TYR A 250 -2.62 -41.45 5.10
C TYR A 250 -1.20 -41.28 5.66
N ALA A 251 -0.63 -40.08 5.59
CA ALA A 251 0.71 -39.79 6.06
C ALA A 251 0.65 -39.12 7.44
N ARG A 252 1.48 -39.60 8.38
CA ARG A 252 1.75 -38.87 9.63
C ARG A 252 3.07 -38.12 9.45
N PHE A 253 2.98 -36.79 9.51
CA PHE A 253 4.15 -35.93 9.42
C PHE A 253 4.63 -35.59 10.83
N THR A 254 5.92 -35.84 11.09
CA THR A 254 6.60 -35.36 12.30
C THR A 254 7.67 -34.38 11.83
N VAL A 255 7.59 -33.13 12.29
CA VAL A 255 8.58 -32.08 11.99
C VAL A 255 9.51 -32.01 13.19
N ASN A 256 10.79 -32.31 12.99
CA ASN A 256 11.84 -32.13 13.97
C ASN A 256 12.74 -30.97 13.56
N GLY A 257 13.21 -30.17 14.52
CA GLY A 257 14.13 -29.06 14.26
C GLY A 257 13.46 -27.76 13.83
N ILE A 258 12.15 -27.63 14.01
CA ILE A 258 11.42 -26.38 13.72
C ILE A 258 11.96 -25.21 14.55
N GLU A 259 12.54 -25.50 15.71
CA GLU A 259 13.22 -24.55 16.59
C GLU A 259 14.50 -23.95 15.98
N HIS A 260 15.04 -24.57 14.95
CA HIS A 260 16.23 -24.10 14.21
C HIS A 260 15.86 -23.24 13.00
N VAL A 261 14.57 -23.15 12.67
CA VAL A 261 14.08 -22.31 11.58
C VAL A 261 13.89 -20.89 12.13
N PRO A 262 14.57 -19.86 11.58
CA PRO A 262 14.37 -18.49 12.02
C PRO A 262 12.88 -18.10 11.90
N ALA A 263 12.35 -17.45 12.93
CA ALA A 263 10.96 -16.98 12.94
C ALA A 263 10.73 -15.83 11.93
N ALA A 264 11.81 -15.19 11.47
CA ALA A 264 11.78 -14.13 10.46
C ALA A 264 13.09 -14.15 9.66
N GLY A 265 13.01 -13.83 8.38
CA GLY A 265 14.14 -13.77 7.45
C GLY A 265 14.04 -14.77 6.31
N PRO A 266 14.89 -14.63 5.28
CA PRO A 266 14.93 -15.58 4.19
C PRO A 266 15.43 -16.94 4.69
N VAL A 267 14.70 -17.99 4.38
CA VAL A 267 15.09 -19.39 4.59
C VAL A 267 15.85 -19.86 3.34
#